data_be847e13ff55480a2f6bc05b307ba98d
#
_entry.id   be847e13ff55480a2f6bc05b307ba98d
#
_cell.length_a   1.000
_cell.length_b   1.000
_cell.length_c   1.000
_cell.angle_alpha   90.00
_cell.angle_beta   90.00
_cell.angle_gamma   90.00
#
_symmetry.space_group_name_H-M   'P 1'
#
loop_
_entity.id
_entity.type
_entity.pdbx_description
1 polymer ?
#
loop_
_entity_poly.entity_id
_entity_poly.type
_entity_poly.pdbx_seq_one_letter_code
_entity_poly.pdbx_strand_id
1 'polypeptide(L)'
;MNILELNEKNAPLIYWRNDDQLSKLINVFVEDYDIRFVGGCVRDSMLDKKLKDIDFAINCMPEETIKILVKNNIEYLDYGIDFGTVTALMGEQKYEITSLRKDVDTNGRFPEVEFTGSWEEDALRRDFTINSIYVSMNGEIFDLNNGVEDLKKNKLRFIGDAEKRIKEDFLRIMRFYRFLGLFAEPKYEIEQFQLIEKYFLKMHDNVSKNKIKKELIKMSYVEFPQNSFLLTSEKGDSNKKNLINNLENYWKKINYIDGMNIIKKYKLKYIERM
;
A
#
# COMPACT_ATOMS: atom_id res chain seq x y z
N MET A 1 11.76 19.72 -12.38
CA MET A 1 11.17 18.93 -11.29
C MET A 1 12.31 18.51 -10.39
N ASN A 2 12.39 19.00 -9.15
CA ASN A 2 13.52 18.68 -8.30
C ASN A 2 13.48 17.20 -7.96
N ILE A 3 14.50 16.46 -8.36
CA ILE A 3 14.80 15.13 -7.88
C ILE A 3 14.91 15.26 -6.37
N LEU A 4 14.03 14.64 -5.63
CA LEU A 4 14.26 14.43 -4.20
C LEU A 4 15.55 13.62 -4.11
N GLU A 5 16.55 14.15 -3.42
CA GLU A 5 17.76 13.41 -3.12
C GLU A 5 17.34 12.18 -2.31
N LEU A 6 17.17 11.08 -3.02
CA LEU A 6 17.11 9.78 -2.38
C LEU A 6 18.52 9.59 -1.81
N ASN A 7 18.61 9.44 -0.51
CA ASN A 7 19.93 9.35 0.14
C ASN A 7 20.52 7.93 0.04
N GLU A 8 21.76 7.73 0.47
CA GLU A 8 22.47 6.44 0.40
C GLU A 8 21.74 5.28 1.08
N LYS A 9 20.82 5.55 2.02
CA LYS A 9 20.00 4.52 2.69
C LYS A 9 18.94 3.90 1.76
N ASN A 10 18.64 4.55 0.64
CA ASN A 10 17.68 4.14 -0.37
C ASN A 10 18.34 3.42 -1.55
N ALA A 11 19.52 2.90 -1.32
CA ALA A 11 20.38 2.27 -2.31
C ALA A 11 19.67 1.33 -3.32
N PRO A 12 18.72 0.43 -2.93
CA PRO A 12 18.08 -0.44 -3.91
C PRO A 12 17.34 0.30 -5.02
N LEU A 13 16.75 1.48 -4.74
CA LEU A 13 16.02 2.25 -5.75
C LEU A 13 16.89 3.17 -6.60
N ILE A 14 18.06 3.57 -6.11
CA ILE A 14 19.00 4.42 -6.85
C ILE A 14 20.12 3.59 -7.46
N TYR A 15 20.65 2.66 -6.66
CA TYR A 15 21.81 1.85 -7.00
C TYR A 15 21.41 0.42 -7.37
N TRP A 16 20.21 0.23 -7.94
CA TRP A 16 19.75 -1.08 -8.36
C TRP A 16 20.75 -1.81 -9.28
N ARG A 17 21.57 -1.05 -10.01
CA ARG A 17 22.64 -1.60 -10.86
C ARG A 17 23.77 -2.26 -10.07
N ASN A 18 23.89 -1.98 -8.78
CA ASN A 18 24.89 -2.58 -7.89
C ASN A 18 24.39 -3.87 -7.21
N ASP A 19 23.09 -4.20 -7.38
CA ASP A 19 22.52 -5.48 -6.98
C ASP A 19 22.41 -6.39 -8.20
N ASP A 20 23.23 -7.45 -8.25
CA ASP A 20 23.34 -8.33 -9.42
C ASP A 20 22.01 -8.97 -9.83
N GLN A 21 21.18 -9.37 -8.85
CA GLN A 21 19.90 -10.01 -9.11
C GLN A 21 18.89 -8.99 -9.63
N LEU A 22 18.80 -7.85 -8.98
CA LEU A 22 17.89 -6.77 -9.36
C LEU A 22 18.29 -6.18 -10.71
N SER A 23 19.58 -5.98 -10.94
CA SER A 23 20.15 -5.52 -12.22
C SER A 23 19.83 -6.51 -13.36
N LYS A 24 20.04 -7.81 -13.13
CA LYS A 24 19.68 -8.84 -14.10
C LYS A 24 18.19 -8.83 -14.44
N LEU A 25 17.33 -8.71 -13.42
CA LEU A 25 15.88 -8.67 -13.63
C LEU A 25 15.46 -7.42 -14.42
N ILE A 26 15.91 -6.24 -14.03
CA ILE A 26 15.51 -4.99 -14.66
C ILE A 26 16.01 -4.92 -16.11
N ASN A 27 17.25 -5.34 -16.37
CA ASN A 27 17.88 -5.23 -17.69
C ASN A 27 17.14 -6.04 -18.78
N VAL A 28 16.37 -7.06 -18.44
CA VAL A 28 15.58 -7.80 -19.44
C VAL A 28 14.34 -7.06 -19.92
N PHE A 29 13.96 -5.94 -19.26
CA PHE A 29 12.77 -5.16 -19.60
C PHE A 29 13.07 -3.76 -20.13
N VAL A 30 14.15 -3.08 -19.65
CA VAL A 30 14.34 -1.63 -19.86
C VAL A 30 14.63 -1.21 -21.30
N GLU A 31 14.98 -2.14 -22.19
CA GLU A 31 15.21 -1.83 -23.59
C GLU A 31 13.89 -1.68 -24.37
N ASP A 32 12.89 -2.47 -24.03
CA ASP A 32 11.62 -2.56 -24.77
C ASP A 32 10.44 -1.94 -24.03
N TYR A 33 10.52 -1.80 -22.71
CA TYR A 33 9.40 -1.40 -21.86
C TYR A 33 9.76 -0.35 -20.81
N ASP A 34 8.80 0.49 -20.48
CA ASP A 34 8.90 1.41 -19.34
C ASP A 34 8.50 0.66 -18.06
N ILE A 35 9.50 0.27 -17.27
CA ILE A 35 9.34 -0.36 -15.96
C ILE A 35 9.75 0.64 -14.87
N ARG A 36 8.96 0.74 -13.80
CA ARG A 36 9.19 1.67 -12.70
C ARG A 36 8.97 1.00 -11.35
N PHE A 37 9.76 1.40 -10.37
CA PHE A 37 9.45 1.09 -8.97
C PHE A 37 8.16 1.77 -8.55
N VAL A 38 7.35 1.14 -7.67
CA VAL A 38 6.06 1.70 -7.29
C VAL A 38 5.63 1.32 -5.87
N GLY A 39 4.78 2.13 -5.28
CA GLY A 39 4.04 1.76 -4.07
C GLY A 39 4.87 1.73 -2.79
N GLY A 40 4.86 0.58 -2.12
CA GLY A 40 5.48 0.42 -0.80
C GLY A 40 6.97 0.73 -0.77
N CYS A 41 7.73 0.20 -1.71
CA CYS A 41 9.18 0.39 -1.77
C CYS A 41 9.56 1.86 -2.00
N VAL A 42 8.84 2.57 -2.87
CA VAL A 42 9.06 4.00 -3.13
C VAL A 42 8.75 4.84 -1.89
N ARG A 43 7.57 4.64 -1.31
CA ARG A 43 7.16 5.33 -0.08
C ARG A 43 8.16 5.09 1.07
N ASP A 44 8.53 3.84 1.31
CA ASP A 44 9.39 3.47 2.43
C ASP A 44 10.83 3.99 2.21
N SER A 45 11.32 4.03 0.96
CA SER A 45 12.57 4.71 0.61
C SER A 45 12.54 6.19 0.97
N MET A 46 11.45 6.90 0.64
CA MET A 46 11.31 8.32 0.94
C MET A 46 11.18 8.62 2.44
N LEU A 47 10.79 7.61 3.25
CA LEU A 47 10.73 7.67 4.70
C LEU A 47 11.99 7.13 5.40
N ASP A 48 13.08 6.90 4.66
CA ASP A 48 14.34 6.32 5.18
C ASP A 48 14.16 4.96 5.87
N LYS A 49 13.18 4.16 5.42
CA LYS A 49 12.89 2.85 5.98
C LYS A 49 13.60 1.74 5.21
N LYS A 50 13.93 0.66 5.93
CA LYS A 50 14.44 -0.54 5.28
C LYS A 50 13.37 -1.12 4.35
N LEU A 51 13.73 -1.35 3.09
CA LEU A 51 12.87 -2.00 2.12
C LEU A 51 12.69 -3.47 2.48
N LYS A 52 11.47 -3.97 2.38
CA LYS A 52 11.12 -5.38 2.57
C LYS A 52 10.88 -6.07 1.24
N ASP A 53 10.04 -5.44 0.44
CA ASP A 53 9.61 -5.94 -0.85
C ASP A 53 9.84 -4.83 -1.89
N ILE A 54 10.19 -5.19 -3.10
CA ILE A 54 10.35 -4.27 -4.22
C ILE A 54 9.31 -4.65 -5.27
N ASP A 55 8.41 -3.71 -5.55
CA ASP A 55 7.33 -3.87 -6.51
C ASP A 55 7.57 -2.98 -7.72
N PHE A 56 7.25 -3.53 -8.90
CA PHE A 56 7.33 -2.83 -10.17
C PHE A 56 5.96 -2.65 -10.80
N ALA A 57 5.80 -1.53 -11.52
CA ALA A 57 4.76 -1.36 -12.52
C ALA A 57 5.42 -1.31 -13.91
N ILE A 58 4.76 -1.90 -14.90
CA ILE A 58 5.29 -2.01 -16.28
C ILE A 58 4.17 -1.80 -17.30
N ASN A 59 4.51 -1.18 -18.43
CA ASN A 59 3.58 -0.89 -19.52
C ASN A 59 3.44 -2.04 -20.55
N CYS A 60 3.61 -3.28 -20.13
CA CYS A 60 3.35 -4.43 -20.99
C CYS A 60 2.31 -5.39 -20.39
N MET A 61 1.78 -6.28 -21.21
CA MET A 61 0.81 -7.29 -20.79
C MET A 61 1.48 -8.36 -19.92
N PRO A 62 0.75 -8.98 -18.96
CA PRO A 62 1.31 -10.01 -18.09
C PRO A 62 1.90 -11.20 -18.85
N GLU A 63 1.25 -11.63 -19.95
CA GLU A 63 1.70 -12.72 -20.78
C GLU A 63 3.04 -12.39 -21.46
N GLU A 64 3.25 -11.11 -21.81
CA GLU A 64 4.52 -10.68 -22.38
C GLU A 64 5.62 -10.64 -21.31
N THR A 65 5.29 -10.18 -20.08
CA THR A 65 6.19 -10.28 -18.94
C THR A 65 6.67 -11.73 -18.74
N ILE A 66 5.76 -12.71 -18.79
CA ILE A 66 6.10 -14.15 -18.68
C ILE A 66 7.04 -14.58 -19.81
N LYS A 67 6.75 -14.22 -21.06
CA LYS A 67 7.61 -14.58 -22.21
C LYS A 67 9.03 -14.05 -22.04
N ILE A 68 9.17 -12.81 -21.56
CA ILE A 68 10.48 -12.19 -21.32
C ILE A 68 11.24 -12.93 -20.22
N LEU A 69 10.58 -13.26 -19.11
CA LEU A 69 11.19 -14.05 -18.03
C LEU A 69 11.64 -15.41 -18.49
N VAL A 70 10.80 -16.15 -19.22
CA VAL A 70 11.11 -17.47 -19.80
C VAL A 70 12.31 -17.39 -20.76
N LYS A 71 12.31 -16.42 -21.69
CA LYS A 71 13.40 -16.20 -22.64
C LYS A 71 14.75 -15.98 -21.95
N ASN A 72 14.74 -15.38 -20.76
CA ASN A 72 15.93 -15.07 -19.99
C ASN A 72 16.24 -16.09 -18.88
N ASN A 73 15.57 -17.25 -18.86
CA ASN A 73 15.71 -18.30 -17.85
C ASN A 73 15.51 -17.77 -16.42
N ILE A 74 14.51 -16.91 -16.21
CA ILE A 74 14.10 -16.40 -14.90
C ILE A 74 12.83 -17.15 -14.48
N GLU A 75 12.88 -17.81 -13.33
CA GLU A 75 11.71 -18.49 -12.76
C GLU A 75 10.67 -17.48 -12.31
N TYR A 76 9.40 -17.85 -12.38
CA TYR A 76 8.30 -16.98 -12.00
C TYR A 76 7.13 -17.72 -11.36
N LEU A 77 6.24 -16.94 -10.71
CA LEU A 77 4.93 -17.38 -10.24
C LEU A 77 3.86 -16.48 -10.88
N ASP A 78 2.76 -17.08 -11.33
CA ASP A 78 1.67 -16.41 -12.06
C ASP A 78 0.33 -16.39 -11.29
N TYR A 79 0.34 -16.69 -10.00
CA TYR A 79 -0.89 -16.72 -9.17
C TYR A 79 -1.66 -15.39 -9.15
N GLY A 80 -1.03 -14.29 -9.54
CA GLY A 80 -1.61 -12.96 -9.63
C GLY A 80 -1.95 -12.52 -11.06
N ILE A 81 -1.86 -13.38 -12.06
CA ILE A 81 -1.98 -13.02 -13.48
C ILE A 81 -3.33 -12.41 -13.82
N ASP A 82 -4.41 -12.90 -13.23
CA ASP A 82 -5.76 -12.33 -13.39
C ASP A 82 -5.86 -10.86 -12.95
N PHE A 83 -4.91 -10.44 -12.11
CA PHE A 83 -4.76 -9.07 -11.64
C PHE A 83 -3.55 -8.36 -12.25
N GLY A 84 -2.96 -8.93 -13.29
CA GLY A 84 -1.83 -8.36 -14.01
C GLY A 84 -0.47 -8.48 -13.30
N THR A 85 -0.37 -9.30 -12.24
CA THR A 85 0.87 -9.43 -11.46
C THR A 85 1.56 -10.75 -11.75
N VAL A 86 2.83 -10.67 -12.13
CA VAL A 86 3.76 -11.82 -12.26
C VAL A 86 4.88 -11.62 -11.24
N THR A 87 5.22 -12.67 -10.49
CA THR A 87 6.29 -12.63 -9.50
C THR A 87 7.53 -13.28 -10.05
N ALA A 88 8.59 -12.52 -10.31
CA ALA A 88 9.91 -13.06 -10.71
C ALA A 88 10.65 -13.59 -9.48
N LEU A 89 11.32 -14.74 -9.63
CA LEU A 89 12.11 -15.39 -8.60
C LEU A 89 13.59 -15.23 -8.92
N MET A 90 14.33 -14.51 -8.08
CA MET A 90 15.75 -14.23 -8.24
C MET A 90 16.52 -14.72 -7.01
N GLY A 91 16.97 -15.98 -7.05
CA GLY A 91 17.52 -16.64 -5.87
C GLY A 91 16.50 -16.75 -4.74
N GLU A 92 16.80 -16.15 -3.59
CA GLU A 92 15.85 -16.11 -2.45
C GLU A 92 14.89 -14.91 -2.52
N GLN A 93 15.11 -13.97 -3.46
CA GLN A 93 14.32 -12.74 -3.59
C GLN A 93 13.12 -12.95 -4.53
N LYS A 94 12.05 -12.21 -4.23
CA LYS A 94 10.82 -12.18 -5.03
C LYS A 94 10.50 -10.75 -5.41
N TYR A 95 10.21 -10.54 -6.69
CA TYR A 95 9.89 -9.23 -7.24
C TYR A 95 8.54 -9.28 -7.94
N GLU A 96 7.58 -8.49 -7.46
CA GLU A 96 6.28 -8.38 -8.11
C GLU A 96 6.34 -7.37 -9.26
N ILE A 97 5.98 -7.82 -10.46
CA ILE A 97 5.91 -7.01 -11.68
C ILE A 97 4.44 -6.95 -12.07
N THR A 98 3.83 -5.76 -11.97
CA THR A 98 2.41 -5.57 -12.24
C THR A 98 2.23 -4.73 -13.49
N SER A 99 1.50 -5.26 -14.47
CA SER A 99 1.08 -4.54 -15.67
C SER A 99 0.19 -3.35 -15.31
N LEU A 100 0.37 -2.23 -16.01
CA LEU A 100 -0.51 -1.07 -15.84
C LEU A 100 -1.96 -1.47 -16.11
N ARG A 101 -2.86 -1.08 -15.23
CA ARG A 101 -4.27 -1.45 -15.32
C ARG A 101 -5.18 -0.38 -14.72
N LYS A 102 -6.43 -0.40 -15.12
CA LYS A 102 -7.53 0.30 -14.47
C LYS A 102 -8.52 -0.71 -13.89
N ASP A 103 -9.15 -0.35 -12.79
CA ASP A 103 -10.23 -1.16 -12.22
C ASP A 103 -11.52 -0.86 -13.01
N VAL A 104 -12.16 -1.88 -13.56
CA VAL A 104 -13.46 -1.76 -14.22
C VAL A 104 -14.54 -1.86 -13.16
N ASP A 105 -15.51 -0.96 -13.21
CA ASP A 105 -16.61 -0.90 -12.24
C ASP A 105 -17.51 -2.12 -12.46
N THR A 106 -17.32 -3.16 -11.68
CA THR A 106 -18.18 -4.33 -11.67
C THR A 106 -19.09 -4.30 -10.45
N ASN A 107 -20.40 -4.36 -10.67
CA ASN A 107 -21.43 -4.52 -9.63
C ASN A 107 -21.30 -5.85 -8.88
N GLY A 108 -20.13 -6.44 -8.75
CA GLY A 108 -19.94 -7.80 -8.27
C GLY A 108 -18.68 -8.11 -7.52
N ARG A 109 -18.61 -9.29 -6.98
CA ARG A 109 -17.63 -9.82 -6.02
C ARG A 109 -16.18 -9.92 -6.51
N PHE A 110 -15.90 -9.71 -7.79
CA PHE A 110 -14.56 -9.79 -8.37
C PHE A 110 -14.29 -8.52 -9.17
N PRO A 111 -13.29 -7.72 -8.81
CA PRO A 111 -12.86 -6.62 -9.64
C PRO A 111 -12.32 -7.20 -10.96
N GLU A 112 -12.95 -6.88 -12.07
CA GLU A 112 -12.35 -7.07 -13.38
C GLU A 112 -11.33 -5.98 -13.58
N VAL A 113 -10.19 -6.33 -14.14
CA VAL A 113 -9.13 -5.39 -14.46
C VAL A 113 -9.04 -5.28 -15.98
N GLU A 114 -8.87 -4.06 -16.48
CA GLU A 114 -8.54 -3.80 -17.86
C GLU A 114 -7.12 -3.27 -17.93
N PHE A 115 -6.28 -3.92 -18.74
CA PHE A 115 -4.89 -3.47 -18.90
C PHE A 115 -4.86 -2.19 -19.72
N THR A 116 -3.96 -1.29 -19.35
CA THR A 116 -3.82 0.03 -19.97
C THR A 116 -2.35 0.35 -20.23
N GLY A 117 -2.08 1.25 -21.16
CA GLY A 117 -0.75 1.84 -21.31
C GLY A 117 -0.56 3.14 -20.50
N SER A 118 -1.60 3.58 -19.76
CA SER A 118 -1.60 4.87 -19.06
C SER A 118 -1.14 4.74 -17.61
N TRP A 119 -0.07 5.46 -17.29
CA TRP A 119 0.42 5.61 -15.93
C TRP A 119 -0.57 6.35 -15.04
N GLU A 120 -1.34 7.28 -15.61
CA GLU A 120 -2.38 8.04 -14.94
C GLU A 120 -3.52 7.15 -14.48
N GLU A 121 -4.01 6.26 -15.35
CA GLU A 121 -5.08 5.32 -15.02
C GLU A 121 -4.65 4.36 -13.91
N ASP A 122 -3.42 3.82 -13.99
CA ASP A 122 -2.88 2.95 -12.92
C ASP A 122 -2.70 3.71 -11.60
N ALA A 123 -2.26 4.96 -11.64
CA ALA A 123 -2.13 5.78 -10.44
C ALA A 123 -3.48 6.08 -9.79
N LEU A 124 -4.51 6.36 -10.60
CA LEU A 124 -5.85 6.70 -10.12
C LEU A 124 -6.58 5.51 -9.46
N ARG A 125 -6.28 4.26 -9.82
CA ARG A 125 -6.91 3.09 -9.17
C ARG A 125 -6.35 2.77 -7.80
N ARG A 126 -5.16 3.30 -7.42
CA ARG A 126 -4.52 3.02 -6.14
C ARG A 126 -5.30 3.62 -4.97
N ASP A 127 -4.99 3.17 -3.76
CA ASP A 127 -5.74 3.56 -2.56
C ASP A 127 -5.40 4.97 -2.07
N PHE A 128 -4.12 5.21 -1.78
CA PHE A 128 -3.64 6.45 -1.17
C PHE A 128 -2.56 7.11 -2.02
N THR A 129 -2.51 8.45 -1.97
CA THR A 129 -1.55 9.26 -2.71
C THR A 129 -0.11 8.82 -2.47
N ILE A 130 0.23 8.49 -1.23
CA ILE A 130 1.57 8.02 -0.82
C ILE A 130 1.95 6.65 -1.38
N ASN A 131 1.02 5.90 -1.96
CA ASN A 131 1.24 4.60 -2.59
C ASN A 131 1.14 4.64 -4.12
N SER A 132 0.97 5.84 -4.70
CA SER A 132 0.87 6.05 -6.15
C SER A 132 2.06 6.83 -6.71
N ILE A 133 3.19 6.78 -6.03
CA ILE A 133 4.44 7.40 -6.46
C ILE A 133 5.24 6.34 -7.21
N TYR A 134 5.75 6.70 -8.38
CA TYR A 134 6.60 5.85 -9.20
C TYR A 134 7.99 6.45 -9.30
N VAL A 135 9.00 5.60 -9.45
CA VAL A 135 10.37 6.01 -9.70
C VAL A 135 10.91 5.24 -10.90
N SER A 136 11.39 5.96 -11.92
CA SER A 136 12.01 5.33 -13.09
C SER A 136 13.36 4.70 -12.72
N MET A 137 13.87 3.89 -13.64
CA MET A 137 15.21 3.29 -13.50
C MET A 137 16.34 4.32 -13.52
N ASN A 138 16.06 5.56 -13.89
CA ASN A 138 17.00 6.70 -13.84
C ASN A 138 16.82 7.57 -12.59
N GLY A 139 15.92 7.20 -11.68
CA GLY A 139 15.65 7.94 -10.44
C GLY A 139 14.66 9.10 -10.58
N GLU A 140 14.02 9.26 -11.75
CA GLU A 140 12.97 10.28 -11.92
C GLU A 140 11.69 9.89 -11.17
N ILE A 141 11.13 10.86 -10.45
CA ILE A 141 9.91 10.66 -9.67
C ILE A 141 8.70 11.10 -10.50
N PHE A 142 7.73 10.19 -10.61
CA PHE A 142 6.43 10.44 -11.22
C PHE A 142 5.36 10.39 -10.12
N ASP A 143 4.85 11.55 -9.77
CA ASP A 143 3.87 11.75 -8.69
C ASP A 143 2.66 12.53 -9.21
N LEU A 144 1.68 11.79 -9.69
CA LEU A 144 0.47 12.33 -10.30
C LEU A 144 -0.58 12.79 -9.27
N ASN A 145 -0.45 12.34 -8.02
CA ASN A 145 -1.44 12.56 -6.97
C ASN A 145 -0.92 13.39 -5.80
N ASN A 146 0.25 14.03 -5.93
CA ASN A 146 0.93 14.79 -4.87
C ASN A 146 1.27 13.95 -3.61
N GLY A 147 1.59 12.67 -3.80
CA GLY A 147 1.94 11.75 -2.72
C GLY A 147 3.24 12.12 -2.02
N VAL A 148 4.21 12.67 -2.73
CA VAL A 148 5.47 13.17 -2.16
C VAL A 148 5.23 14.30 -1.16
N GLU A 149 4.37 15.25 -1.51
CA GLU A 149 4.03 16.36 -0.62
C GLU A 149 3.22 15.87 0.59
N ASP A 150 2.32 14.91 0.38
CA ASP A 150 1.58 14.27 1.46
C ASP A 150 2.53 13.51 2.42
N LEU A 151 3.56 12.81 1.91
CA LEU A 151 4.59 12.18 2.75
C LEU A 151 5.35 13.19 3.58
N LYS A 152 5.82 14.30 2.99
CA LYS A 152 6.54 15.38 3.71
C LYS A 152 5.70 15.99 4.83
N LYS A 153 4.38 16.05 4.63
CA LYS A 153 3.43 16.61 5.61
C LYS A 153 2.89 15.58 6.60
N ASN A 154 3.33 14.32 6.53
CA ASN A 154 2.76 13.20 7.28
C ASN A 154 1.25 13.04 7.04
N LYS A 155 0.79 13.36 5.82
CA LYS A 155 -0.63 13.36 5.47
C LYS A 155 -1.02 12.07 4.78
N LEU A 156 -2.10 11.44 5.24
CA LEU A 156 -2.73 10.31 4.60
C LEU A 156 -4.01 10.76 3.90
N ARG A 157 -4.08 10.53 2.58
CA ARG A 157 -5.20 10.96 1.75
C ARG A 157 -5.54 9.91 0.71
N PHE A 158 -6.84 9.65 0.52
CA PHE A 158 -7.31 8.85 -0.61
C PHE A 158 -7.06 9.55 -1.94
N ILE A 159 -6.90 8.76 -3.00
CA ILE A 159 -6.84 9.28 -4.38
C ILE A 159 -8.26 9.49 -4.88
N GLY A 160 -8.56 10.70 -5.35
CA GLY A 160 -9.88 11.06 -5.87
C GLY A 160 -10.98 11.06 -4.80
N ASP A 161 -12.15 10.52 -5.12
CA ASP A 161 -13.30 10.46 -4.23
C ASP A 161 -13.15 9.34 -3.19
N ALA A 162 -13.00 9.73 -1.92
CA ALA A 162 -12.77 8.78 -0.82
C ALA A 162 -13.95 7.83 -0.61
N GLU A 163 -15.19 8.30 -0.77
CA GLU A 163 -16.38 7.45 -0.62
C GLU A 163 -16.44 6.38 -1.70
N LYS A 164 -16.15 6.74 -2.95
CA LYS A 164 -16.03 5.81 -4.07
C LYS A 164 -14.94 4.78 -3.79
N ARG A 165 -13.75 5.23 -3.39
CA ARG A 165 -12.61 4.36 -3.07
C ARG A 165 -12.92 3.35 -1.96
N ILE A 166 -13.62 3.75 -0.91
CA ILE A 166 -14.04 2.86 0.18
C ILE A 166 -15.06 1.83 -0.32
N LYS A 167 -16.02 2.24 -1.14
CA LYS A 167 -17.06 1.34 -1.68
C LYS A 167 -16.51 0.30 -2.65
N GLU A 168 -15.47 0.63 -3.41
CA GLU A 168 -14.78 -0.32 -4.31
C GLU A 168 -14.06 -1.43 -3.53
N ASP A 169 -13.41 -1.10 -2.42
CA ASP A 169 -12.74 -2.06 -1.55
C ASP A 169 -12.78 -1.60 -0.09
N PHE A 170 -13.69 -2.18 0.67
CA PHE A 170 -13.83 -1.89 2.11
C PHE A 170 -12.58 -2.23 2.93
N LEU A 171 -11.64 -3.06 2.42
CA LEU A 171 -10.37 -3.31 3.10
C LEU A 171 -9.52 -2.04 3.20
N ARG A 172 -9.74 -1.05 2.33
CA ARG A 172 -9.07 0.26 2.38
C ARG A 172 -9.30 0.98 3.72
N ILE A 173 -10.39 0.68 4.43
CA ILE A 173 -10.63 1.16 5.80
C ILE A 173 -9.52 0.67 6.74
N MET A 174 -9.23 -0.64 6.75
CA MET A 174 -8.15 -1.19 7.59
C MET A 174 -6.77 -0.70 7.14
N ARG A 175 -6.59 -0.55 5.84
CA ARG A 175 -5.35 0.00 5.27
C ARG A 175 -5.14 1.45 5.68
N PHE A 176 -6.19 2.28 5.72
CA PHE A 176 -6.12 3.65 6.21
C PHE A 176 -5.56 3.68 7.64
N TYR A 177 -6.15 2.91 8.55
CA TYR A 177 -5.66 2.81 9.92
C TYR A 177 -4.21 2.33 9.99
N ARG A 178 -3.84 1.33 9.20
CA ARG A 178 -2.47 0.85 9.14
C ARG A 178 -1.50 1.95 8.70
N PHE A 179 -1.86 2.71 7.69
CA PHE A 179 -0.98 3.75 7.16
C PHE A 179 -0.86 4.98 8.06
N LEU A 180 -1.82 5.27 8.93
CA LEU A 180 -1.63 6.26 10.00
C LEU A 180 -0.43 5.90 10.90
N GLY A 181 -0.19 4.62 11.11
CA GLY A 181 0.96 4.13 11.88
C GLY A 181 2.33 4.27 11.19
N LEU A 182 2.39 4.81 9.98
CA LEU A 182 3.67 5.16 9.35
C LEU A 182 4.28 6.44 9.90
N PHE A 183 3.48 7.31 10.50
CA PHE A 183 3.84 8.65 10.91
C PHE A 183 3.76 8.81 12.43
N ALA A 184 4.70 9.58 13.00
CA ALA A 184 4.67 9.94 14.43
C ALA A 184 3.43 10.82 14.74
N GLU A 185 3.14 11.77 13.86
CA GLU A 185 2.03 12.71 13.94
C GLU A 185 1.24 12.69 12.62
N PRO A 186 0.37 11.69 12.41
CA PRO A 186 -0.37 11.56 11.16
C PRO A 186 -1.40 12.67 11.01
N LYS A 187 -1.51 13.21 9.78
CA LYS A 187 -2.54 14.16 9.37
C LYS A 187 -3.47 13.49 8.38
N TYR A 188 -4.74 13.86 8.42
CA TYR A 188 -5.77 13.38 7.51
C TYR A 188 -6.90 14.40 7.41
N GLU A 189 -7.75 14.26 6.40
CA GLU A 189 -8.92 15.11 6.22
C GLU A 189 -10.09 14.56 7.06
N ILE A 190 -10.74 15.45 7.82
CA ILE A 190 -11.84 15.08 8.73
C ILE A 190 -12.98 14.42 7.96
N GLU A 191 -13.31 14.95 6.79
CA GLU A 191 -14.36 14.43 5.91
C GLU A 191 -14.07 12.98 5.48
N GLN A 192 -12.83 12.67 5.12
CA GLN A 192 -12.43 11.30 4.77
C GLN A 192 -12.50 10.37 5.98
N PHE A 193 -12.13 10.87 7.15
CA PHE A 193 -12.23 10.11 8.38
C PHE A 193 -13.69 9.79 8.75
N GLN A 194 -14.61 10.73 8.60
CA GLN A 194 -16.05 10.53 8.81
C GLN A 194 -16.61 9.45 7.87
N LEU A 195 -16.12 9.38 6.62
CA LEU A 195 -16.48 8.31 5.69
C LEU A 195 -15.96 6.95 6.17
N ILE A 196 -14.73 6.88 6.68
CA ILE A 196 -14.18 5.66 7.29
C ILE A 196 -15.10 5.16 8.41
N GLU A 197 -15.50 6.04 9.33
CA GLU A 197 -16.41 5.68 10.43
C GLU A 197 -17.79 5.22 9.92
N LYS A 198 -18.36 5.94 8.95
CA LYS A 198 -19.64 5.61 8.32
C LYS A 198 -19.67 4.19 7.72
N TYR A 199 -18.57 3.79 7.07
CA TYR A 199 -18.47 2.52 6.37
C TYR A 199 -17.82 1.39 7.18
N PHE A 200 -17.33 1.69 8.38
CA PHE A 200 -16.59 0.72 9.20
C PHE A 200 -17.38 -0.58 9.46
N LEU A 201 -18.66 -0.47 9.81
CA LEU A 201 -19.50 -1.65 10.05
C LEU A 201 -19.77 -2.45 8.78
N LYS A 202 -19.94 -1.78 7.64
CA LYS A 202 -20.13 -2.45 6.34
C LYS A 202 -18.92 -3.26 5.90
N MET A 203 -17.73 -2.91 6.34
CA MET A 203 -16.52 -3.68 6.08
C MET A 203 -16.64 -5.14 6.54
N HIS A 204 -17.35 -5.39 7.65
CA HIS A 204 -17.55 -6.74 8.18
C HIS A 204 -18.26 -7.68 7.24
N ASP A 205 -19.23 -7.14 6.52
CA ASP A 205 -20.10 -7.93 5.63
C ASP A 205 -19.43 -8.12 4.26
N ASN A 206 -18.48 -7.26 3.91
CA ASN A 206 -17.86 -7.19 2.58
C ASN A 206 -16.41 -7.71 2.52
N VAL A 207 -15.71 -7.81 3.65
CA VAL A 207 -14.31 -8.23 3.68
C VAL A 207 -14.14 -9.53 4.46
N SER A 208 -13.41 -10.48 3.91
CA SER A 208 -13.16 -11.75 4.61
C SER A 208 -12.33 -11.55 5.88
N LYS A 209 -12.65 -12.33 6.91
CA LYS A 209 -11.95 -12.30 8.21
C LYS A 209 -10.43 -12.46 8.06
N ASN A 210 -9.99 -13.29 7.10
CA ASN A 210 -8.56 -13.51 6.85
C ASN A 210 -7.86 -12.26 6.30
N LYS A 211 -8.49 -11.49 5.40
CA LYS A 211 -7.93 -10.23 4.90
C LYS A 211 -7.79 -9.21 6.03
N ILE A 212 -8.82 -9.07 6.85
CA ILE A 212 -8.78 -8.17 8.00
C ILE A 212 -7.70 -8.59 9.01
N LYS A 213 -7.63 -9.88 9.32
CA LYS A 213 -6.57 -10.44 10.19
C LYS A 213 -5.17 -10.09 9.69
N LYS A 214 -4.92 -10.24 8.39
CA LYS A 214 -3.63 -9.87 7.79
C LYS A 214 -3.31 -8.37 7.97
N GLU A 215 -4.27 -7.48 7.79
CA GLU A 215 -4.04 -6.05 8.02
C GLU A 215 -3.81 -5.73 9.50
N LEU A 216 -4.55 -6.34 10.42
CA LEU A 216 -4.34 -6.20 11.87
C LEU A 216 -2.92 -6.61 12.29
N ILE A 217 -2.42 -7.73 11.74
CA ILE A 217 -1.05 -8.16 11.99
C ILE A 217 -0.07 -7.11 11.46
N LYS A 218 -0.25 -6.61 10.24
CA LYS A 218 0.61 -5.56 9.66
C LYS A 218 0.59 -4.29 10.50
N MET A 219 -0.55 -3.90 11.08
CA MET A 219 -0.67 -2.73 11.97
C MET A 219 0.19 -2.83 13.22
N SER A 220 0.51 -4.04 13.68
CA SER A 220 1.40 -4.24 14.84
C SER A 220 2.88 -4.05 14.53
N TYR A 221 3.26 -4.09 13.26
CA TYR A 221 4.64 -3.98 12.79
C TYR A 221 4.97 -2.64 12.11
N VAL A 222 4.04 -1.69 12.11
CA VAL A 222 4.33 -0.31 11.67
C VAL A 222 5.17 0.43 12.72
N GLU A 223 5.78 1.53 12.34
CA GLU A 223 6.70 2.28 13.21
C GLU A 223 6.00 2.90 14.43
N PHE A 224 4.77 3.38 14.24
CA PHE A 224 3.94 3.99 15.28
C PHE A 224 2.60 3.25 15.45
N PRO A 225 2.60 2.01 15.99
CA PRO A 225 1.39 1.20 16.06
C PRO A 225 0.27 1.86 16.85
N GLN A 226 0.60 2.72 17.83
CA GLN A 226 -0.39 3.50 18.59
C GLN A 226 -1.27 4.34 17.68
N ASN A 227 -0.77 4.88 16.57
CA ASN A 227 -1.54 5.68 15.64
C ASN A 227 -2.48 4.83 14.78
N SER A 228 -2.14 3.56 14.54
CA SER A 228 -3.02 2.62 13.86
C SER A 228 -4.19 2.15 14.74
N PHE A 229 -3.97 2.02 16.05
CA PHE A 229 -4.97 1.50 16.97
C PHE A 229 -5.70 2.57 17.78
N LEU A 230 -5.09 3.73 17.98
CA LEU A 230 -5.57 4.80 18.84
C LEU A 230 -5.97 6.02 18.03
N LEU A 231 -6.59 5.86 16.92
CA LEU A 231 -7.06 6.96 16.09
C LEU A 231 -7.27 8.23 16.86
N THR A 232 -6.32 9.12 16.68
CA THR A 232 -6.24 10.34 17.42
C THR A 232 -7.29 11.32 16.92
N SER A 233 -8.43 11.42 17.59
CA SER A 233 -9.16 12.66 17.59
C SER A 233 -8.56 13.58 18.64
N GLU A 234 -8.55 14.87 18.38
CA GLU A 234 -8.19 15.90 19.34
C GLU A 234 -9.04 15.80 20.61
N LYS A 235 -8.52 16.32 21.71
CA LYS A 235 -9.09 16.26 23.06
C LYS A 235 -10.62 16.42 23.07
N GLY A 236 -11.32 15.39 23.53
CA GLY A 236 -12.72 15.54 23.97
C GLY A 236 -13.80 14.91 23.07
N ASP A 237 -13.44 14.22 21.98
CA ASP A 237 -14.43 13.70 21.05
C ASP A 237 -14.99 12.32 21.48
N SER A 238 -16.32 12.27 21.67
CA SER A 238 -17.06 11.03 21.97
C SER A 238 -16.90 9.94 20.88
N ASN A 239 -16.58 10.33 19.66
CA ASN A 239 -16.40 9.44 18.52
C ASN A 239 -15.16 8.55 18.69
N LYS A 240 -14.12 9.00 19.38
CA LYS A 240 -12.90 8.24 19.68
C LYS A 240 -13.19 7.00 20.53
N LYS A 241 -14.02 7.18 21.56
CA LYS A 241 -14.44 6.09 22.44
C LYS A 241 -15.26 5.04 21.67
N ASN A 242 -16.11 5.50 20.76
CA ASN A 242 -16.90 4.65 19.89
C ASN A 242 -16.06 3.87 18.89
N LEU A 243 -15.03 4.46 18.33
CA LEU A 243 -14.16 3.78 17.37
C LEU A 243 -13.31 2.69 18.04
N ILE A 244 -12.71 2.99 19.22
CA ILE A 244 -11.98 1.99 20.01
C ILE A 244 -12.93 0.85 20.41
N ASN A 245 -14.15 1.17 20.86
CA ASN A 245 -15.15 0.17 21.18
C ASN A 245 -15.59 -0.63 19.95
N ASN A 246 -15.70 -0.01 18.79
CA ASN A 246 -16.03 -0.68 17.53
C ASN A 246 -14.90 -1.63 17.10
N LEU A 247 -13.65 -1.23 17.20
CA LEU A 247 -12.49 -2.09 16.94
C LEU A 247 -12.45 -3.26 17.92
N GLU A 248 -12.66 -3.01 19.23
CA GLU A 248 -12.71 -4.06 20.25
C GLU A 248 -13.87 -5.04 20.01
N ASN A 249 -15.07 -4.53 19.73
CA ASN A 249 -16.24 -5.36 19.44
C ASN A 249 -16.03 -6.17 18.17
N TYR A 250 -15.38 -5.59 17.21
CA TYR A 250 -15.00 -6.27 15.99
C TYR A 250 -14.03 -7.42 16.27
N TRP A 251 -12.97 -7.20 17.00
CA TRP A 251 -11.98 -8.22 17.31
C TRP A 251 -12.51 -9.32 18.20
N LYS A 252 -13.43 -8.99 19.12
CA LYS A 252 -14.20 -9.99 19.87
C LYS A 252 -15.02 -10.89 18.95
N LYS A 253 -15.68 -10.31 17.92
CA LYS A 253 -16.48 -11.07 16.95
C LYS A 253 -15.65 -12.02 16.08
N ILE A 254 -14.41 -11.67 15.74
CA ILE A 254 -13.54 -12.52 14.93
C ILE A 254 -12.73 -13.52 15.76
N ASN A 255 -12.92 -13.54 17.08
CA ASN A 255 -12.25 -14.45 18.02
C ASN A 255 -10.71 -14.46 17.87
N TYR A 256 -10.12 -13.27 17.69
CA TYR A 256 -8.71 -13.12 17.39
C TYR A 256 -7.92 -12.72 18.63
N ILE A 257 -7.36 -13.72 19.33
CA ILE A 257 -6.63 -13.57 20.61
C ILE A 257 -5.45 -12.61 20.49
N ASP A 258 -4.67 -12.69 19.41
CA ASP A 258 -3.49 -11.83 19.23
C ASP A 258 -3.87 -10.35 18.99
N GLY A 259 -4.93 -10.10 18.23
CA GLY A 259 -5.47 -8.77 18.05
C GLY A 259 -5.92 -8.14 19.38
N MET A 260 -6.60 -8.92 20.22
CA MET A 260 -7.00 -8.48 21.55
C MET A 260 -5.80 -8.18 22.47
N ASN A 261 -4.74 -8.97 22.39
CA ASN A 261 -3.52 -8.74 23.16
C ASN A 261 -2.81 -7.47 22.70
N ILE A 262 -2.79 -7.20 21.40
CA ILE A 262 -2.23 -5.96 20.81
C ILE A 262 -3.03 -4.75 21.32
N ILE A 263 -4.38 -4.78 21.25
CA ILE A 263 -5.21 -3.70 21.78
C ILE A 263 -4.96 -3.48 23.27
N LYS A 264 -4.98 -4.52 24.07
CA LYS A 264 -4.71 -4.41 25.51
C LYS A 264 -3.37 -3.74 25.75
N LYS A 265 -2.32 -4.15 25.05
CA LYS A 265 -0.97 -3.58 25.17
C LYS A 265 -0.94 -2.08 24.85
N TYR A 266 -1.61 -1.64 23.79
CA TYR A 266 -1.58 -0.23 23.37
C TYR A 266 -2.62 0.63 24.12
N LYS A 267 -3.76 0.04 24.50
CA LYS A 267 -4.77 0.73 25.31
C LYS A 267 -4.25 1.02 26.72
N LEU A 268 -3.51 0.09 27.33
CA LEU A 268 -2.86 0.32 28.61
C LEU A 268 -1.88 1.51 28.53
N LYS A 269 -1.06 1.58 27.48
CA LYS A 269 -0.15 2.73 27.27
C LYS A 269 -0.87 4.06 27.07
N TYR A 270 -2.08 4.04 26.52
CA TYR A 270 -2.89 5.23 26.34
C TYR A 270 -3.55 5.69 27.64
N ILE A 271 -4.01 4.76 28.45
CA ILE A 271 -4.61 5.07 29.78
C ILE A 271 -3.54 5.62 30.72
N GLU A 272 -2.31 5.11 30.68
CA GLU A 272 -1.19 5.63 31.47
C GLU A 272 -0.73 7.05 31.06
N ARG A 273 -1.10 7.52 29.87
CA ARG A 273 -0.80 8.87 29.37
C ARG A 273 -1.96 9.87 29.52
N MET A 274 -3.11 9.42 29.98
CA MET A 274 -4.25 10.27 30.36
C MET A 274 -4.21 10.62 31.83
#